data_b9948c3f605b72f7101556be38381fc7
#
_entry.id   b9948c3f605b72f7101556be38381fc7
#
_cell.length_a   1.000
_cell.length_b   1.000
_cell.length_c   1.000
_cell.angle_alpha   90.00
_cell.angle_beta   90.00
_cell.angle_gamma   90.00
#
_symmetry.space_group_name_H-M   'P 1'
#
loop_
_entity.id
_entity.type
_entity.pdbx_description
1 polymer ?
#
loop_
_entity_poly.entity_id
_entity_poly.type
_entity_poly.pdbx_seq_one_letter_code
_entity_poly.pdbx_strand_id
1 'polypeptide(L)'
;MKAIIPVAGAGTKLRPHSYTQPKALIPLAGKTVLSIIIDQLKEAGISEFVFIVGYLGEKIQDFVKSKYPELTAHYVHQVDRQGVGHAIRLTRSIVNNDEVIVVLGDTICEYDVKEVVNSPFSMIGVRKVDDPREFGVAEMEEDGSIHHLVEKPQIPKSNMAMVGVYKIRETEQMFQCLESNIRQGLRSHGEYSLTDALDCMVKMGCRFKSFKVDSWFDCGKRETLLESNATLLKKFAPVVDASGFENTVIIPPVSIGQGCKINNSIIGPNVAIGDNTTIDYSIVKDSIIGSYSNLYDIVLNVSVIGSDTNLRGESRSLNIGDNTSIDLG
;
A
#
# COMPACT_ATOMS: atom_id res chain seq x y z
N MET A 1 8.92 18.81 -9.91
CA MET A 1 9.12 17.52 -9.19
C MET A 1 8.14 16.51 -9.71
N LYS A 2 8.56 15.25 -9.91
CA LYS A 2 7.72 14.13 -10.35
C LYS A 2 7.60 13.08 -9.26
N ALA A 3 6.45 12.41 -9.18
CA ALA A 3 6.30 11.25 -8.31
C ALA A 3 6.57 9.96 -9.10
N ILE A 4 7.43 9.09 -8.58
CA ILE A 4 7.68 7.76 -9.15
C ILE A 4 7.03 6.72 -8.22
N ILE A 5 6.09 5.94 -8.77
CA ILE A 5 5.37 4.92 -7.99
C ILE A 5 5.59 3.54 -8.64
N PRO A 6 6.50 2.72 -8.08
CA PRO A 6 6.70 1.35 -8.54
C PRO A 6 5.51 0.48 -8.12
N VAL A 7 4.74 -0.02 -9.10
CA VAL A 7 3.57 -0.89 -8.93
C VAL A 7 3.64 -2.14 -9.81
N ALA A 8 4.84 -2.52 -10.25
CA ALA A 8 5.05 -3.68 -11.14
C ALA A 8 4.99 -5.04 -10.43
N GLY A 9 4.96 -5.06 -9.11
CA GLY A 9 5.01 -6.28 -8.29
C GLY A 9 3.80 -7.18 -8.46
N ALA A 10 3.99 -8.51 -8.48
CA ALA A 10 2.92 -9.50 -8.63
C ALA A 10 2.06 -9.71 -7.37
N GLY A 11 2.48 -9.15 -6.22
CA GLY A 11 1.73 -9.28 -4.96
C GLY A 11 1.55 -10.73 -4.48
N THR A 12 2.55 -11.59 -4.65
CA THR A 12 2.42 -13.05 -4.38
C THR A 12 1.97 -13.39 -2.97
N LYS A 13 2.31 -12.57 -1.98
CA LYS A 13 1.90 -12.74 -0.57
C LYS A 13 0.42 -12.43 -0.32
N LEU A 14 -0.27 -11.80 -1.27
CA LEU A 14 -1.71 -11.47 -1.22
C LEU A 14 -2.56 -12.37 -2.11
N ARG A 15 -2.01 -13.46 -2.62
CA ARG A 15 -2.79 -14.47 -3.33
C ARG A 15 -3.82 -15.09 -2.39
N PRO A 16 -5.05 -15.37 -2.89
CA PRO A 16 -5.49 -15.37 -4.30
C PRO A 16 -5.88 -13.99 -4.86
N HIS A 17 -6.08 -12.96 -4.05
CA HIS A 17 -6.59 -11.64 -4.47
C HIS A 17 -5.76 -10.99 -5.58
N SER A 18 -4.43 -11.14 -5.51
CA SER A 18 -3.51 -10.58 -6.49
C SER A 18 -3.41 -11.36 -7.82
N TYR A 19 -4.20 -12.41 -8.04
CA TYR A 19 -4.32 -13.03 -9.36
C TYR A 19 -5.11 -12.17 -10.34
N THR A 20 -6.13 -11.48 -9.86
CA THR A 20 -7.06 -10.72 -10.69
C THR A 20 -6.97 -9.22 -10.47
N GLN A 21 -6.38 -8.76 -9.35
CA GLN A 21 -6.28 -7.36 -8.99
C GLN A 21 -4.83 -6.98 -8.66
N PRO A 22 -4.26 -5.90 -9.24
CA PRO A 22 -2.96 -5.40 -8.81
C PRO A 22 -2.95 -5.10 -7.32
N LYS A 23 -1.85 -5.44 -6.61
CA LYS A 23 -1.70 -5.21 -5.17
C LYS A 23 -2.04 -3.77 -4.75
N ALA A 24 -1.60 -2.80 -5.55
CA ALA A 24 -1.83 -1.38 -5.28
C ALA A 24 -3.31 -0.95 -5.43
N LEU A 25 -4.15 -1.77 -6.07
CA LEU A 25 -5.59 -1.52 -6.23
C LEU A 25 -6.46 -2.35 -5.28
N ILE A 26 -5.87 -3.10 -4.35
CA ILE A 26 -6.64 -3.81 -3.33
C ILE A 26 -7.39 -2.78 -2.46
N PRO A 27 -8.69 -3.01 -2.19
CA PRO A 27 -9.49 -2.13 -1.36
C PRO A 27 -8.94 -2.02 0.06
N LEU A 28 -8.94 -0.81 0.62
CA LEU A 28 -8.48 -0.50 1.95
C LEU A 28 -9.21 0.74 2.48
N ALA A 29 -9.94 0.60 3.56
CA ALA A 29 -10.69 1.69 4.20
C ALA A 29 -11.58 2.52 3.23
N GLY A 30 -12.22 1.87 2.26
CA GLY A 30 -13.07 2.51 1.23
C GLY A 30 -12.31 3.18 0.09
N LYS A 31 -10.98 3.04 0.05
CA LYS A 31 -10.10 3.51 -1.04
C LYS A 31 -9.27 2.36 -1.59
N THR A 32 -8.31 2.64 -2.46
CA THR A 32 -7.23 1.70 -2.81
C THR A 32 -5.92 2.22 -2.24
N VAL A 33 -4.93 1.33 -2.03
CA VAL A 33 -3.59 1.75 -1.58
C VAL A 33 -3.04 2.84 -2.50
N LEU A 34 -3.15 2.64 -3.82
CA LEU A 34 -2.67 3.59 -4.82
C LEU A 34 -3.39 4.94 -4.74
N SER A 35 -4.72 4.96 -4.50
CA SER A 35 -5.45 6.22 -4.39
C SER A 35 -5.06 7.01 -3.14
N ILE A 36 -4.77 6.35 -2.03
CA ILE A 36 -4.29 7.03 -0.82
C ILE A 36 -2.94 7.71 -1.09
N ILE A 37 -2.01 7.00 -1.76
CA ILE A 37 -0.70 7.55 -2.14
C ILE A 37 -0.85 8.74 -3.09
N ILE A 38 -1.66 8.60 -4.15
CA ILE A 38 -1.87 9.68 -5.13
C ILE A 38 -2.51 10.90 -4.47
N ASP A 39 -3.59 10.71 -3.68
CA ASP A 39 -4.29 11.80 -3.00
C ASP A 39 -3.32 12.61 -2.11
N GLN A 40 -2.49 11.91 -1.31
CA GLN A 40 -1.52 12.51 -0.43
C GLN A 40 -0.47 13.36 -1.17
N LEU A 41 0.04 12.87 -2.30
CA LEU A 41 1.02 13.60 -3.12
C LEU A 41 0.39 14.77 -3.87
N LYS A 42 -0.86 14.63 -4.35
CA LYS A 42 -1.62 15.73 -4.95
C LYS A 42 -1.86 16.88 -3.98
N GLU A 43 -2.22 16.60 -2.74
CA GLU A 43 -2.39 17.61 -1.68
C GLU A 43 -1.11 18.41 -1.41
N ALA A 44 0.06 17.83 -1.70
CA ALA A 44 1.34 18.52 -1.66
C ALA A 44 1.72 19.25 -2.96
N GLY A 45 0.81 19.25 -3.97
CA GLY A 45 1.00 19.99 -5.22
C GLY A 45 1.70 19.20 -6.33
N ILE A 46 1.87 17.88 -6.20
CA ILE A 46 2.45 17.04 -7.25
C ILE A 46 1.36 16.68 -8.26
N SER A 47 1.59 16.98 -9.53
CA SER A 47 0.66 16.73 -10.64
C SER A 47 1.22 15.81 -11.74
N GLU A 48 2.53 15.51 -11.70
CA GLU A 48 3.19 14.64 -12.68
C GLU A 48 3.67 13.35 -12.02
N PHE A 49 3.17 12.21 -12.53
CA PHE A 49 3.38 10.90 -11.96
C PHE A 49 3.97 9.94 -12.98
N VAL A 50 4.93 9.13 -12.55
CA VAL A 50 5.54 8.04 -13.33
C VAL A 50 5.23 6.72 -12.63
N PHE A 51 4.29 5.96 -13.19
CA PHE A 51 3.93 4.64 -12.69
C PHE A 51 4.80 3.59 -13.37
N ILE A 52 5.54 2.81 -12.59
CA ILE A 52 6.27 1.67 -13.11
C ILE A 52 5.37 0.45 -12.97
N VAL A 53 4.83 0.00 -14.10
CA VAL A 53 3.81 -1.05 -14.17
C VAL A 53 4.40 -2.37 -14.68
N GLY A 54 3.75 -3.47 -14.39
CA GLY A 54 4.14 -4.80 -14.82
C GLY A 54 2.92 -5.72 -14.92
N TYR A 55 2.82 -6.71 -14.05
CA TYR A 55 1.69 -7.62 -14.00
C TYR A 55 0.37 -6.86 -13.75
N LEU A 56 -0.63 -7.09 -14.61
CA LEU A 56 -1.93 -6.37 -14.61
C LEU A 56 -1.76 -4.84 -14.71
N GLY A 57 -0.72 -4.37 -15.40
CA GLY A 57 -0.42 -2.94 -15.51
C GLY A 57 -1.51 -2.13 -16.22
N GLU A 58 -2.27 -2.74 -17.14
CA GLU A 58 -3.44 -2.14 -17.78
C GLU A 58 -4.50 -1.71 -16.77
N LYS A 59 -4.75 -2.49 -15.73
CA LYS A 59 -5.70 -2.13 -14.67
C LYS A 59 -5.26 -0.90 -13.87
N ILE A 60 -3.96 -0.73 -13.65
CA ILE A 60 -3.40 0.48 -13.03
C ILE A 60 -3.62 1.69 -13.95
N GLN A 61 -3.35 1.54 -15.24
CA GLN A 61 -3.53 2.61 -16.22
C GLN A 61 -5.00 3.05 -16.32
N ASP A 62 -5.92 2.09 -16.42
CA ASP A 62 -7.36 2.35 -16.50
C ASP A 62 -7.87 3.03 -15.23
N PHE A 63 -7.43 2.56 -14.07
CA PHE A 63 -7.77 3.16 -12.78
C PHE A 63 -7.30 4.61 -12.69
N VAL A 64 -6.04 4.88 -13.02
CA VAL A 64 -5.49 6.25 -12.95
C VAL A 64 -6.17 7.16 -13.96
N LYS A 65 -6.37 6.72 -15.21
CA LYS A 65 -7.05 7.51 -16.24
C LYS A 65 -8.49 7.85 -15.87
N SER A 66 -9.22 6.90 -15.27
CA SER A 66 -10.64 7.11 -14.92
C SER A 66 -10.81 7.96 -13.67
N LYS A 67 -9.99 7.74 -12.65
CA LYS A 67 -10.13 8.38 -11.34
C LYS A 67 -9.38 9.71 -11.21
N TYR A 68 -8.30 9.88 -11.96
CA TYR A 68 -7.41 11.03 -11.90
C TYR A 68 -7.08 11.59 -13.29
N PRO A 69 -8.11 11.97 -14.10
CA PRO A 69 -7.90 12.43 -15.48
C PRO A 69 -7.09 13.73 -15.57
N GLU A 70 -6.98 14.49 -14.45
CA GLU A 70 -6.25 15.75 -14.37
C GLU A 70 -4.73 15.54 -14.21
N LEU A 71 -4.25 14.34 -13.91
CA LEU A 71 -2.82 14.08 -13.71
C LEU A 71 -2.08 13.92 -15.03
N THR A 72 -0.86 14.44 -15.07
CA THR A 72 0.11 14.04 -16.10
C THR A 72 0.72 12.69 -15.70
N ALA A 73 0.18 11.60 -16.27
CA ALA A 73 0.57 10.24 -15.92
C ALA A 73 1.41 9.59 -17.03
N HIS A 74 2.62 9.16 -16.67
CA HIS A 74 3.51 8.37 -17.52
C HIS A 74 3.53 6.92 -17.04
N TYR A 75 3.63 5.97 -17.96
CA TYR A 75 3.67 4.55 -17.64
C TYR A 75 4.91 3.90 -18.23
N VAL A 76 5.71 3.28 -17.37
CA VAL A 76 6.92 2.55 -17.73
C VAL A 76 6.73 1.07 -17.43
N HIS A 77 6.94 0.22 -18.42
CA HIS A 77 6.77 -1.22 -18.25
C HIS A 77 8.04 -1.89 -17.75
N GLN A 78 8.00 -2.51 -16.58
CA GLN A 78 9.03 -3.40 -16.09
C GLN A 78 8.70 -4.85 -16.49
N VAL A 79 9.28 -5.31 -17.60
CA VAL A 79 9.10 -6.68 -18.11
C VAL A 79 9.84 -7.66 -17.18
N ASP A 80 11.14 -7.42 -16.98
CA ASP A 80 11.99 -8.24 -16.12
C ASP A 80 11.99 -7.68 -14.70
N ARG A 81 11.50 -8.46 -13.75
CA ARG A 81 11.42 -8.07 -12.34
C ARG A 81 12.75 -8.29 -11.64
N GLN A 82 13.66 -7.35 -11.81
CA GLN A 82 15.01 -7.42 -11.25
C GLN A 82 15.20 -6.53 -10.01
N GLY A 83 14.12 -6.13 -9.35
CA GLY A 83 14.12 -5.30 -8.15
C GLY A 83 13.71 -3.84 -8.39
N VAL A 84 13.55 -3.09 -7.29
CA VAL A 84 13.08 -1.70 -7.30
C VAL A 84 14.08 -0.76 -7.94
N GLY A 85 15.38 -0.95 -7.72
CA GLY A 85 16.43 -0.17 -8.37
C GLY A 85 16.40 -0.30 -9.89
N HIS A 86 16.22 -1.54 -10.41
CA HIS A 86 16.03 -1.76 -11.84
C HIS A 86 14.77 -1.04 -12.37
N ALA A 87 13.66 -1.11 -11.62
CA ALA A 87 12.42 -0.45 -11.98
C ALA A 87 12.61 1.07 -12.15
N ILE A 88 13.20 1.72 -11.14
CA ILE A 88 13.44 3.18 -11.15
C ILE A 88 14.37 3.58 -12.29
N ARG A 89 15.42 2.80 -12.57
CA ARG A 89 16.33 3.09 -13.69
C ARG A 89 15.59 3.24 -15.03
N LEU A 90 14.50 2.49 -15.25
CA LEU A 90 13.72 2.58 -16.49
C LEU A 90 13.03 3.94 -16.68
N THR A 91 12.90 4.75 -15.63
CA THR A 91 12.24 6.06 -15.70
C THR A 91 13.16 7.20 -16.14
N ARG A 92 14.46 6.95 -16.37
CA ARG A 92 15.48 7.97 -16.63
C ARG A 92 15.07 8.99 -17.70
N SER A 93 14.56 8.52 -18.85
CA SER A 93 14.16 9.40 -19.97
C SER A 93 12.97 10.31 -19.68
N ILE A 94 12.13 9.93 -18.70
CA ILE A 94 10.95 10.71 -18.28
C ILE A 94 11.33 11.69 -17.19
N VAL A 95 12.18 11.27 -16.25
CA VAL A 95 12.62 12.10 -15.12
C VAL A 95 13.45 13.28 -15.59
N ASN A 96 14.37 13.08 -16.53
CA ASN A 96 15.15 14.13 -17.20
C ASN A 96 15.73 15.20 -16.23
N ASN A 97 16.41 14.75 -15.18
CA ASN A 97 17.04 15.57 -14.12
C ASN A 97 16.07 16.35 -13.20
N ASP A 98 14.77 16.17 -13.32
CA ASP A 98 13.83 16.73 -12.35
C ASP A 98 14.01 16.08 -10.98
N GLU A 99 13.80 16.85 -9.91
CA GLU A 99 13.67 16.27 -8.56
C GLU A 99 12.51 15.26 -8.54
N VAL A 100 12.66 14.19 -7.80
CA VAL A 100 11.63 13.17 -7.69
C VAL A 100 11.28 12.85 -6.23
N ILE A 101 10.04 12.43 -6.04
CA ILE A 101 9.62 11.67 -4.85
C ILE A 101 9.27 10.26 -5.28
N VAL A 102 9.94 9.28 -4.72
CA VAL A 102 9.66 7.85 -4.93
C VAL A 102 8.82 7.38 -3.75
N VAL A 103 7.67 6.77 -4.04
CA VAL A 103 6.81 6.13 -3.03
C VAL A 103 6.51 4.71 -3.47
N LEU A 104 6.85 3.73 -2.66
CA LEU A 104 6.57 2.33 -2.97
C LEU A 104 5.06 2.08 -2.96
N GLY A 105 4.53 1.47 -4.03
CA GLY A 105 3.11 1.32 -4.30
C GLY A 105 2.35 0.33 -3.40
N ASP A 106 2.99 -0.20 -2.38
CA ASP A 106 2.43 -1.11 -1.39
C ASP A 106 2.53 -0.58 0.05
N THR A 107 2.95 0.67 0.20
CA THR A 107 3.26 1.28 1.48
C THR A 107 2.48 2.57 1.67
N ILE A 108 1.73 2.68 2.73
CA ILE A 108 1.06 3.92 3.15
C ILE A 108 1.82 4.47 4.35
N CYS A 109 2.23 5.73 4.26
CA CYS A 109 2.94 6.44 5.32
C CYS A 109 2.22 7.73 5.70
N GLU A 110 2.21 8.03 6.98
CA GLU A 110 1.74 9.33 7.51
C GLU A 110 2.94 10.18 7.89
N TYR A 111 3.09 11.30 7.21
CA TYR A 111 4.17 12.28 7.41
C TYR A 111 3.74 13.62 6.82
N ASP A 112 4.44 14.69 7.15
CA ASP A 112 4.21 15.98 6.50
C ASP A 112 4.80 15.98 5.08
N VAL A 113 3.95 15.68 4.11
CA VAL A 113 4.36 15.60 2.68
C VAL A 113 4.85 16.95 2.18
N LYS A 114 4.22 18.05 2.63
CA LYS A 114 4.62 19.41 2.18
C LYS A 114 5.99 19.77 2.70
N GLU A 115 6.30 19.43 3.95
CA GLU A 115 7.64 19.62 4.50
C GLU A 115 8.69 18.86 3.70
N VAL A 116 8.42 17.56 3.41
CA VAL A 116 9.35 16.73 2.64
C VAL A 116 9.53 17.25 1.21
N VAL A 117 8.43 17.57 0.51
CA VAL A 117 8.47 18.08 -0.87
C VAL A 117 9.24 19.41 -0.97
N ASN A 118 9.08 20.31 0.00
CA ASN A 118 9.73 21.62 0.01
C ASN A 118 11.12 21.61 0.65
N SER A 119 11.59 20.49 1.18
CA SER A 119 12.93 20.40 1.78
C SER A 119 14.03 20.76 0.78
N PRO A 120 15.06 21.53 1.18
CA PRO A 120 16.23 21.78 0.35
C PRO A 120 17.19 20.59 0.25
N PHE A 121 16.90 19.48 0.88
CA PHE A 121 17.70 18.25 0.92
C PHE A 121 17.00 17.09 0.25
N SER A 122 17.77 16.11 -0.20
CA SER A 122 17.27 14.76 -0.43
C SER A 122 16.87 14.13 0.91
N MET A 123 15.71 13.45 0.95
CA MET A 123 15.11 13.01 2.21
C MET A 123 14.74 11.52 2.12
N ILE A 124 14.92 10.79 3.22
CA ILE A 124 14.51 9.37 3.34
C ILE A 124 13.58 9.22 4.53
N GLY A 125 12.39 8.67 4.28
CA GLY A 125 11.45 8.33 5.34
C GLY A 125 11.94 7.14 6.16
N VAL A 126 11.99 7.32 7.48
CA VAL A 126 12.46 6.31 8.41
C VAL A 126 11.51 6.12 9.58
N ARG A 127 11.47 4.91 10.11
CA ARG A 127 10.74 4.56 11.32
C ARG A 127 11.56 3.62 12.19
N LYS A 128 11.55 3.84 13.49
CA LYS A 128 12.13 2.91 14.45
C LYS A 128 11.29 1.65 14.54
N VAL A 129 11.92 0.48 14.39
CA VAL A 129 11.29 -0.84 14.48
C VAL A 129 12.07 -1.74 15.44
N ASP A 130 11.42 -2.76 15.98
CA ASP A 130 12.07 -3.71 16.89
C ASP A 130 13.02 -4.65 16.13
N ASP A 131 12.62 -5.13 14.96
CA ASP A 131 13.45 -5.96 14.08
C ASP A 131 13.53 -5.39 12.67
N PRO A 132 14.65 -4.74 12.28
CA PRO A 132 14.80 -4.11 10.98
C PRO A 132 15.31 -5.05 9.88
N ARG A 133 15.56 -6.34 10.13
CA ARG A 133 16.21 -7.27 9.19
C ARG A 133 15.44 -7.50 7.88
N GLU A 134 14.15 -7.24 7.86
CA GLU A 134 13.31 -7.36 6.66
C GLU A 134 13.32 -6.09 5.77
N PHE A 135 13.98 -5.02 6.22
CA PHE A 135 13.91 -3.67 5.61
C PHE A 135 15.31 -3.15 5.25
N GLY A 136 15.34 -2.16 4.36
CA GLY A 136 16.50 -1.31 4.26
C GLY A 136 16.68 -0.49 5.55
N VAL A 137 17.90 -0.33 6.01
CA VAL A 137 18.24 0.33 7.28
C VAL A 137 19.09 1.54 7.02
N ALA A 138 18.77 2.66 7.69
CA ALA A 138 19.56 3.88 7.66
C ALA A 138 20.41 3.99 8.93
N GLU A 139 21.72 4.19 8.72
CA GLU A 139 22.68 4.59 9.75
C GLU A 139 22.84 6.11 9.65
N MET A 140 22.58 6.84 10.75
CA MET A 140 22.51 8.29 10.72
C MET A 140 23.06 8.93 11.98
N GLU A 141 23.44 10.18 11.87
CA GLU A 141 23.89 11.04 12.97
C GLU A 141 22.69 11.60 13.76
N GLU A 142 22.97 12.21 14.90
CA GLU A 142 21.95 12.84 15.76
C GLU A 142 21.15 13.96 15.07
N ASP A 143 21.78 14.66 14.10
CA ASP A 143 21.13 15.72 13.32
C ASP A 143 20.24 15.20 12.17
N GLY A 144 20.08 13.87 12.07
CA GLY A 144 19.31 13.18 11.03
C GLY A 144 20.04 13.05 9.70
N SER A 145 21.32 13.43 9.60
CA SER A 145 22.13 13.20 8.40
C SER A 145 22.45 11.72 8.24
N ILE A 146 22.21 11.18 7.06
CA ILE A 146 22.41 9.75 6.74
C ILE A 146 23.82 9.57 6.18
N HIS A 147 24.59 8.66 6.76
CA HIS A 147 25.96 8.36 6.33
C HIS A 147 26.15 6.96 5.74
N HIS A 148 25.18 6.05 5.94
CA HIS A 148 25.22 4.70 5.37
C HIS A 148 23.83 4.09 5.26
N LEU A 149 23.60 3.29 4.23
CA LEU A 149 22.34 2.60 3.96
C LEU A 149 22.64 1.13 3.65
N VAL A 150 21.89 0.23 4.26
CA VAL A 150 22.11 -1.24 4.08
C VAL A 150 20.78 -1.93 3.81
N GLU A 151 20.70 -2.66 2.71
CA GLU A 151 19.50 -3.45 2.37
C GLU A 151 19.46 -4.74 3.19
N LYS A 152 18.43 -4.89 4.02
CA LYS A 152 18.13 -6.09 4.81
C LYS A 152 19.34 -6.70 5.50
N PRO A 153 20.04 -5.97 6.39
CA PRO A 153 21.25 -6.45 7.03
C PRO A 153 20.96 -7.65 7.94
N GLN A 154 21.81 -8.68 7.89
CA GLN A 154 21.72 -9.80 8.84
C GLN A 154 22.01 -9.37 10.28
N ILE A 155 22.94 -8.44 10.44
CA ILE A 155 23.30 -7.83 11.72
C ILE A 155 23.13 -6.31 11.56
N PRO A 156 21.95 -5.77 11.91
CA PRO A 156 21.68 -4.35 11.79
C PRO A 156 22.45 -3.54 12.85
N LYS A 157 23.08 -2.43 12.43
CA LYS A 157 23.71 -1.46 13.32
C LYS A 157 22.77 -0.33 13.76
N SER A 158 21.63 -0.23 13.11
CA SER A 158 20.59 0.74 13.42
C SER A 158 19.22 0.05 13.35
N ASN A 159 18.26 0.54 14.09
CA ASN A 159 16.86 0.07 14.04
C ASN A 159 15.94 1.05 13.27
N MET A 160 16.52 1.98 12.52
CA MET A 160 15.81 2.93 11.69
C MET A 160 15.55 2.32 10.31
N ALA A 161 14.38 1.68 10.18
CA ALA A 161 13.93 1.09 8.93
C ALA A 161 13.48 2.16 7.94
N MET A 162 13.89 2.03 6.68
CA MET A 162 13.41 2.85 5.58
C MET A 162 12.00 2.40 5.18
N VAL A 163 11.06 3.34 5.12
CA VAL A 163 9.63 3.04 4.95
C VAL A 163 9.13 3.09 3.51
N GLY A 164 10.02 3.26 2.54
CA GLY A 164 9.63 3.27 1.13
C GLY A 164 9.20 4.64 0.57
N VAL A 165 9.57 5.73 1.24
CA VAL A 165 9.36 7.11 0.76
C VAL A 165 10.70 7.82 0.67
N TYR A 166 11.03 8.33 -0.54
CA TYR A 166 12.33 8.93 -0.83
C TYR A 166 12.14 10.19 -1.67
N LYS A 167 12.56 11.35 -1.18
CA LYS A 167 12.74 12.54 -2.01
C LYS A 167 14.18 12.59 -2.48
N ILE A 168 14.40 12.71 -3.78
CA ILE A 168 15.74 12.72 -4.38
C ILE A 168 15.86 13.93 -5.29
N ARG A 169 16.84 14.77 -5.00
CA ARG A 169 17.18 15.98 -5.77
C ARG A 169 18.24 15.68 -6.82
N GLU A 170 19.23 14.92 -6.44
CA GLU A 170 20.39 14.58 -7.26
C GLU A 170 20.07 13.35 -8.15
N THR A 171 19.06 13.50 -9.03
CA THR A 171 18.54 12.39 -9.85
C THR A 171 19.55 11.86 -10.86
N GLU A 172 20.44 12.72 -11.41
CA GLU A 172 21.51 12.27 -12.30
C GLU A 172 22.47 11.31 -11.57
N GLN A 173 22.86 11.64 -10.32
CA GLN A 173 23.70 10.76 -9.51
C GLN A 173 22.96 9.46 -9.13
N MET A 174 21.66 9.55 -8.87
CA MET A 174 20.83 8.35 -8.65
C MET A 174 20.90 7.42 -9.86
N PHE A 175 20.67 7.91 -11.07
CA PHE A 175 20.72 7.10 -12.27
C PHE A 175 22.12 6.57 -12.57
N GLN A 176 23.19 7.35 -12.33
CA GLN A 176 24.57 6.88 -12.45
C GLN A 176 24.85 5.71 -11.49
N CYS A 177 24.41 5.80 -10.22
CA CYS A 177 24.56 4.73 -9.24
C CYS A 177 23.76 3.48 -9.63
N LEU A 178 22.50 3.66 -10.06
CA LEU A 178 21.66 2.55 -10.52
C LEU A 178 22.30 1.81 -11.72
N GLU A 179 22.79 2.56 -12.70
CA GLU A 179 23.45 1.98 -13.88
C GLU A 179 24.79 1.32 -13.55
N SER A 180 25.55 1.90 -12.63
CA SER A 180 26.80 1.31 -12.14
C SER A 180 26.54 -0.03 -11.45
N ASN A 181 25.56 -0.07 -10.53
CA ASN A 181 25.21 -1.29 -9.81
C ASN A 181 24.73 -2.39 -10.77
N ILE A 182 23.92 -2.04 -11.76
CA ILE A 182 23.44 -3.00 -12.78
C ILE A 182 24.61 -3.51 -13.64
N ARG A 183 25.52 -2.63 -14.08
CA ARG A 183 26.69 -3.00 -14.90
C ARG A 183 27.65 -3.92 -14.16
N GLN A 184 27.81 -3.68 -12.86
CA GLN A 184 28.68 -4.49 -11.98
C GLN A 184 27.98 -5.76 -11.47
N GLY A 185 26.68 -5.95 -11.74
CA GLY A 185 25.92 -7.08 -11.24
C GLY A 185 25.72 -7.07 -9.72
N LEU A 186 25.82 -5.90 -9.07
CA LEU A 186 25.64 -5.76 -7.63
C LEU A 186 24.18 -5.95 -7.24
N ARG A 187 23.89 -7.07 -6.61
CA ARG A 187 22.54 -7.44 -6.17
C ARG A 187 22.52 -7.69 -4.67
N SER A 188 21.57 -7.08 -3.99
CA SER A 188 21.23 -7.41 -2.60
C SER A 188 20.03 -8.34 -2.59
N HIS A 189 20.15 -9.51 -1.94
CA HIS A 189 19.11 -10.55 -1.91
C HIS A 189 18.60 -10.97 -3.30
N GLY A 190 19.48 -10.98 -4.30
CA GLY A 190 19.16 -11.38 -5.67
C GLY A 190 18.54 -10.30 -6.56
N GLU A 191 18.30 -9.09 -6.03
CA GLU A 191 17.65 -7.98 -6.72
C GLU A 191 18.55 -6.74 -6.77
N TYR A 192 18.37 -5.88 -7.79
CA TYR A 192 18.93 -4.54 -7.81
C TYR A 192 18.11 -3.64 -6.89
N SER A 193 18.65 -3.35 -5.72
CA SER A 193 17.99 -2.57 -4.68
C SER A 193 18.13 -1.07 -4.95
N LEU A 194 17.11 -0.29 -4.59
CA LEU A 194 17.23 1.17 -4.52
C LEU A 194 18.17 1.58 -3.39
N THR A 195 18.15 0.88 -2.27
CA THR A 195 19.00 1.14 -1.10
C THR A 195 20.47 1.16 -1.47
N ASP A 196 20.94 0.19 -2.28
CA ASP A 196 22.34 0.13 -2.72
C ASP A 196 22.71 1.33 -3.62
N ALA A 197 21.76 1.82 -4.40
CA ALA A 197 22.00 3.02 -5.22
C ALA A 197 22.04 4.29 -4.37
N LEU A 198 21.16 4.40 -3.36
CA LEU A 198 21.18 5.53 -2.43
C LEU A 198 22.47 5.54 -1.57
N ASP A 199 22.94 4.38 -1.14
CA ASP A 199 24.23 4.25 -0.44
C ASP A 199 25.41 4.64 -1.33
N CYS A 200 25.37 4.28 -2.62
CA CYS A 200 26.32 4.73 -3.61
C CYS A 200 26.32 6.28 -3.73
N MET A 201 25.14 6.92 -3.75
CA MET A 201 25.02 8.37 -3.77
C MET A 201 25.62 9.01 -2.51
N VAL A 202 25.38 8.44 -1.33
CA VAL A 202 25.99 8.91 -0.07
C VAL A 202 27.51 8.85 -0.17
N LYS A 203 28.07 7.75 -0.69
CA LYS A 203 29.51 7.59 -0.91
C LYS A 203 30.09 8.57 -1.95
N MET A 204 29.27 9.04 -2.89
CA MET A 204 29.61 10.09 -3.84
C MET A 204 29.52 11.52 -3.23
N GLY A 205 29.10 11.63 -1.98
CA GLY A 205 28.98 12.92 -1.27
C GLY A 205 27.61 13.59 -1.36
N CYS A 206 26.59 12.92 -1.91
CA CYS A 206 25.22 13.41 -1.85
C CYS A 206 24.71 13.39 -0.40
N ARG A 207 24.04 14.47 0.00
CA ARG A 207 23.56 14.64 1.38
C ARG A 207 22.10 14.24 1.50
N PHE A 208 21.84 13.23 2.30
CA PHE A 208 20.50 12.80 2.68
C PHE A 208 20.22 13.16 4.13
N LYS A 209 18.97 13.61 4.38
CA LYS A 209 18.43 13.73 5.73
C LYS A 209 17.28 12.74 5.91
N SER A 210 17.12 12.26 7.13
CA SER A 210 15.97 11.46 7.49
C SER A 210 14.78 12.36 7.84
N PHE A 211 13.55 11.85 7.61
CA PHE A 211 12.35 12.37 8.24
C PHE A 211 11.59 11.22 8.91
N LYS A 212 10.96 11.54 10.01
CA LYS A 212 10.22 10.56 10.79
C LYS A 212 8.84 10.35 10.18
N VAL A 213 8.44 9.09 10.11
CA VAL A 213 7.09 8.69 9.70
C VAL A 213 6.28 8.31 10.95
N ASP A 214 5.12 8.94 11.13
CA ASP A 214 4.27 8.75 12.31
C ASP A 214 3.56 7.39 12.29
N SER A 215 2.99 7.03 11.14
CA SER A 215 2.37 5.74 10.92
C SER A 215 2.87 5.13 9.61
N TRP A 216 3.11 3.84 9.63
CA TRP A 216 3.57 3.06 8.48
C TRP A 216 2.74 1.79 8.37
N PHE A 217 2.10 1.61 7.22
CA PHE A 217 1.23 0.49 6.91
C PHE A 217 1.82 -0.29 5.73
N ASP A 218 2.35 -1.47 6.00
CA ASP A 218 2.76 -2.44 4.98
C ASP A 218 1.52 -3.21 4.51
N CYS A 219 0.99 -2.87 3.35
CA CYS A 219 -0.15 -3.55 2.73
C CYS A 219 0.27 -4.81 1.95
N GLY A 220 1.39 -5.42 2.32
CA GLY A 220 2.00 -6.53 1.60
C GLY A 220 1.50 -7.93 1.94
N LYS A 221 0.90 -8.10 3.12
CA LYS A 221 0.40 -9.38 3.64
C LYS A 221 -1.05 -9.20 4.07
N ARG A 222 -1.83 -10.30 4.13
CA ARG A 222 -3.25 -10.26 4.53
C ARG A 222 -3.45 -9.69 5.94
N GLU A 223 -2.63 -10.14 6.88
CA GLU A 223 -2.73 -9.75 8.29
C GLU A 223 -2.50 -8.25 8.46
N THR A 224 -1.40 -7.73 7.88
CA THR A 224 -1.07 -6.30 7.93
C THR A 224 -2.08 -5.46 7.14
N LEU A 225 -2.69 -6.01 6.08
CA LEU A 225 -3.76 -5.34 5.33
C LEU A 225 -5.00 -5.12 6.18
N LEU A 226 -5.45 -6.11 6.96
CA LEU A 226 -6.61 -6.00 7.85
C LEU A 226 -6.35 -5.03 9.02
N GLU A 227 -5.16 -5.06 9.61
CA GLU A 227 -4.75 -4.11 10.65
C GLU A 227 -4.70 -2.68 10.12
N SER A 228 -4.17 -2.51 8.91
CA SER A 228 -4.15 -1.22 8.20
C SER A 228 -5.57 -0.73 7.92
N ASN A 229 -6.47 -1.62 7.47
CA ASN A 229 -7.87 -1.31 7.24
C ASN A 229 -8.54 -0.78 8.52
N ALA A 230 -8.40 -1.49 9.63
CA ALA A 230 -9.00 -1.10 10.90
C ALA A 230 -8.48 0.27 11.39
N THR A 231 -7.17 0.53 11.23
CA THR A 231 -6.56 1.79 11.65
C THR A 231 -6.96 2.96 10.76
N LEU A 232 -6.95 2.76 9.44
CA LEU A 232 -7.32 3.80 8.47
C LEU A 232 -8.83 4.11 8.51
N LEU A 233 -9.68 3.11 8.75
CA LEU A 233 -11.12 3.32 8.96
C LEU A 233 -11.40 4.24 10.16
N LYS A 234 -10.67 4.09 11.27
CA LYS A 234 -10.82 4.99 12.43
C LYS A 234 -10.51 6.44 12.11
N LYS A 235 -9.64 6.68 11.10
CA LYS A 235 -9.20 8.02 10.71
C LYS A 235 -10.05 8.62 9.59
N PHE A 236 -10.45 7.81 8.62
CA PHE A 236 -10.99 8.28 7.34
C PHE A 236 -12.40 7.79 7.03
N ALA A 237 -12.96 6.83 7.80
CA ALA A 237 -14.29 6.34 7.50
C ALA A 237 -15.33 7.47 7.67
N PRO A 238 -16.17 7.69 6.66
CA PRO A 238 -17.29 8.61 6.80
C PRO A 238 -18.28 8.06 7.84
N VAL A 239 -19.07 8.94 8.42
CA VAL A 239 -20.23 8.51 9.20
C VAL A 239 -21.21 7.85 8.23
N VAL A 240 -21.50 6.58 8.45
CA VAL A 240 -22.44 5.83 7.61
C VAL A 240 -23.85 6.15 8.07
N ASP A 241 -24.69 6.66 7.16
CA ASP A 241 -26.13 6.76 7.40
C ASP A 241 -26.77 5.37 7.24
N ALA A 242 -27.18 4.79 8.36
CA ALA A 242 -27.81 3.47 8.40
C ALA A 242 -29.29 3.49 8.00
N SER A 243 -29.91 4.66 7.82
CA SER A 243 -31.35 4.78 7.51
C SER A 243 -31.78 4.15 6.19
N GLY A 244 -30.82 3.94 5.28
CA GLY A 244 -31.05 3.27 3.98
C GLY A 244 -30.96 1.74 4.04
N PHE A 245 -30.66 1.13 5.21
CA PHE A 245 -30.44 -0.32 5.35
C PHE A 245 -31.50 -0.92 6.28
N GLU A 246 -32.37 -1.78 5.73
CA GLU A 246 -33.48 -2.37 6.47
C GLU A 246 -32.97 -3.40 7.51
N ASN A 247 -33.51 -3.31 8.75
CA ASN A 247 -33.17 -4.23 9.88
C ASN A 247 -31.65 -4.46 10.06
N THR A 248 -30.84 -3.43 9.86
CA THR A 248 -29.37 -3.55 9.86
C THR A 248 -28.76 -2.71 10.96
N VAL A 249 -27.77 -3.30 11.66
CA VAL A 249 -26.97 -2.63 12.67
C VAL A 249 -25.58 -2.35 12.13
N ILE A 250 -25.18 -1.06 12.12
CA ILE A 250 -23.83 -0.65 11.74
C ILE A 250 -23.05 -0.31 13.00
N ILE A 251 -21.92 -1.00 13.19
CA ILE A 251 -21.00 -0.75 14.33
C ILE A 251 -19.71 -0.08 13.78
N PRO A 252 -19.53 1.24 13.99
CA PRO A 252 -18.35 1.93 13.47
C PRO A 252 -17.01 1.41 14.05
N PRO A 253 -15.89 1.62 13.34
CA PRO A 253 -15.75 2.30 12.05
C PRO A 253 -16.06 1.34 10.88
N VAL A 254 -16.83 1.84 9.91
CA VAL A 254 -17.22 1.09 8.71
C VAL A 254 -17.17 2.01 7.50
N SER A 255 -16.75 1.50 6.34
CA SER A 255 -16.88 2.16 5.04
C SER A 255 -17.73 1.29 4.14
N ILE A 256 -18.76 1.90 3.52
CA ILE A 256 -19.68 1.21 2.60
C ILE A 256 -19.63 1.95 1.25
N GLY A 257 -19.37 1.21 0.19
CA GLY A 257 -19.31 1.69 -1.17
C GLY A 257 -20.68 2.11 -1.71
N GLN A 258 -20.69 2.73 -2.88
CA GLN A 258 -21.92 3.16 -3.54
C GLN A 258 -22.74 1.99 -4.08
N GLY A 259 -24.05 2.11 -4.10
CA GLY A 259 -24.94 1.09 -4.66
C GLY A 259 -25.07 -0.20 -3.86
N CYS A 260 -24.54 -0.23 -2.62
CA CYS A 260 -24.67 -1.39 -1.75
C CYS A 260 -26.10 -1.59 -1.24
N LYS A 261 -26.50 -2.86 -1.11
CA LYS A 261 -27.79 -3.27 -0.52
C LYS A 261 -27.48 -4.14 0.69
N ILE A 262 -27.81 -3.65 1.89
CA ILE A 262 -27.48 -4.35 3.13
C ILE A 262 -28.76 -4.43 3.96
N ASN A 263 -29.24 -5.64 4.24
CA ASN A 263 -30.47 -5.85 4.99
C ASN A 263 -30.27 -6.95 6.03
N ASN A 264 -31.07 -6.94 7.09
CA ASN A 264 -31.15 -8.00 8.11
C ASN A 264 -29.76 -8.42 8.65
N SER A 265 -28.83 -7.46 8.79
CA SER A 265 -27.41 -7.78 8.99
C SER A 265 -26.77 -6.95 10.11
N ILE A 266 -25.61 -7.41 10.58
CA ILE A 266 -24.74 -6.67 11.53
C ILE A 266 -23.40 -6.45 10.83
N ILE A 267 -23.04 -5.19 10.63
CA ILE A 267 -21.82 -4.79 9.93
C ILE A 267 -20.90 -4.00 10.83
N GLY A 268 -19.69 -4.47 11.03
CA GLY A 268 -18.68 -3.80 11.85
C GLY A 268 -18.37 -4.50 13.18
N PRO A 269 -17.40 -3.99 13.92
CA PRO A 269 -16.53 -2.88 13.55
C PRO A 269 -15.45 -3.26 12.51
N ASN A 270 -14.73 -2.24 12.01
CA ASN A 270 -13.55 -2.37 11.15
C ASN A 270 -13.84 -3.04 9.79
N VAL A 271 -14.99 -2.75 9.19
CA VAL A 271 -15.42 -3.35 7.91
C VAL A 271 -15.34 -2.33 6.79
N ALA A 272 -14.72 -2.73 5.66
CA ALA A 272 -14.76 -1.98 4.41
C ALA A 272 -15.51 -2.82 3.36
N ILE A 273 -16.54 -2.24 2.74
CA ILE A 273 -17.39 -2.88 1.72
C ILE A 273 -17.24 -2.09 0.42
N GLY A 274 -16.92 -2.79 -0.66
CA GLY A 274 -16.81 -2.23 -2.00
C GLY A 274 -18.18 -1.95 -2.63
N ASP A 275 -18.17 -1.23 -3.76
CA ASP A 275 -19.37 -0.78 -4.47
C ASP A 275 -20.26 -1.93 -4.95
N ASN A 276 -21.58 -1.66 -5.06
CA ASN A 276 -22.58 -2.58 -5.63
C ASN A 276 -22.61 -3.98 -4.97
N THR A 277 -22.27 -4.06 -3.70
CA THR A 277 -22.25 -5.30 -2.92
C THR A 277 -23.59 -5.50 -2.21
N THR A 278 -24.08 -6.72 -2.23
CA THR A 278 -25.33 -7.12 -1.53
C THR A 278 -24.99 -7.99 -0.34
N ILE A 279 -25.51 -7.63 0.85
CA ILE A 279 -25.31 -8.40 2.09
C ILE A 279 -26.67 -8.57 2.75
N ASP A 280 -27.08 -9.80 3.02
CA ASP A 280 -28.34 -10.10 3.64
C ASP A 280 -28.21 -11.25 4.66
N TYR A 281 -28.93 -11.16 5.77
CA TYR A 281 -28.91 -12.13 6.89
C TYR A 281 -27.50 -12.47 7.37
N SER A 282 -26.57 -11.50 7.43
CA SER A 282 -25.15 -11.78 7.66
C SER A 282 -24.56 -10.95 8.80
N ILE A 283 -23.50 -11.48 9.39
CA ILE A 283 -22.68 -10.76 10.38
C ILE A 283 -21.27 -10.64 9.83
N VAL A 284 -20.79 -9.40 9.66
CA VAL A 284 -19.46 -9.14 9.09
C VAL A 284 -18.66 -8.23 10.04
N LYS A 285 -17.49 -8.69 10.45
CA LYS A 285 -16.62 -8.00 11.40
C LYS A 285 -15.15 -8.09 10.96
N ASP A 286 -14.35 -7.04 11.25
CA ASP A 286 -12.90 -6.98 11.01
C ASP A 286 -12.50 -7.46 9.59
N SER A 287 -13.25 -7.05 8.56
CA SER A 287 -13.17 -7.66 7.23
C SER A 287 -13.17 -6.63 6.09
N ILE A 288 -12.64 -7.05 4.96
CA ILE A 288 -12.67 -6.30 3.69
C ILE A 288 -13.48 -7.11 2.69
N ILE A 289 -14.51 -6.51 2.11
CA ILE A 289 -15.38 -7.11 1.10
C ILE A 289 -15.20 -6.33 -0.21
N GLY A 290 -14.86 -7.04 -1.27
CA GLY A 290 -14.72 -6.47 -2.62
C GLY A 290 -16.05 -6.08 -3.24
N SER A 291 -15.98 -5.29 -4.32
CA SER A 291 -17.17 -4.79 -5.05
C SER A 291 -17.92 -5.93 -5.77
N TYR A 292 -19.20 -5.71 -6.05
CA TYR A 292 -20.08 -6.64 -6.79
C TYR A 292 -20.21 -8.02 -6.13
N SER A 293 -20.02 -8.10 -4.83
CA SER A 293 -20.11 -9.37 -4.09
C SER A 293 -21.50 -9.56 -3.50
N ASN A 294 -21.90 -10.83 -3.33
CA ASN A 294 -23.16 -11.21 -2.72
C ASN A 294 -22.91 -12.12 -1.53
N LEU A 295 -23.29 -11.69 -0.34
CA LEU A 295 -23.16 -12.43 0.90
C LEU A 295 -24.56 -12.69 1.46
N TYR A 296 -24.86 -13.95 1.72
CA TYR A 296 -26.16 -14.35 2.25
C TYR A 296 -26.02 -15.41 3.35
N ASP A 297 -26.65 -15.14 4.50
CA ASP A 297 -26.71 -16.07 5.64
C ASP A 297 -25.33 -16.54 6.11
N ILE A 298 -24.38 -15.58 6.33
CA ILE A 298 -22.98 -15.91 6.64
C ILE A 298 -22.44 -15.06 7.81
N VAL A 299 -21.56 -15.67 8.60
CA VAL A 299 -20.77 -14.96 9.63
C VAL A 299 -19.32 -14.89 9.18
N LEU A 300 -18.81 -13.68 9.00
CA LEU A 300 -17.43 -13.41 8.62
C LEU A 300 -16.70 -12.63 9.71
N ASN A 301 -15.53 -13.10 10.06
CA ASN A 301 -14.60 -12.43 10.96
C ASN A 301 -13.17 -12.52 10.38
N VAL A 302 -12.38 -11.44 10.48
CA VAL A 302 -10.97 -11.39 10.05
C VAL A 302 -10.79 -11.92 8.61
N SER A 303 -11.64 -11.44 7.69
CA SER A 303 -11.74 -12.00 6.35
C SER A 303 -11.45 -10.95 5.27
N VAL A 304 -10.85 -11.41 4.15
CA VAL A 304 -10.70 -10.61 2.94
C VAL A 304 -11.41 -11.35 1.81
N ILE A 305 -12.47 -10.75 1.28
CA ILE A 305 -13.30 -11.29 0.19
C ILE A 305 -13.02 -10.47 -1.06
N GLY A 306 -12.70 -11.14 -2.17
CA GLY A 306 -12.47 -10.49 -3.46
C GLY A 306 -13.75 -9.93 -4.07
N SER A 307 -13.60 -9.18 -5.17
CA SER A 307 -14.76 -8.70 -5.96
C SER A 307 -15.43 -9.83 -6.73
N ASP A 308 -16.69 -9.62 -7.14
CA ASP A 308 -17.50 -10.59 -7.91
C ASP A 308 -17.65 -11.96 -7.22
N THR A 309 -17.69 -11.97 -5.89
CA THR A 309 -17.75 -13.19 -5.09
C THR A 309 -19.17 -13.45 -4.60
N ASN A 310 -19.63 -14.72 -4.70
CA ASN A 310 -20.89 -15.15 -4.11
C ASN A 310 -20.61 -16.09 -2.95
N LEU A 311 -21.07 -15.72 -1.76
CA LEU A 311 -20.96 -16.52 -0.54
C LEU A 311 -22.34 -16.76 0.05
N ARG A 312 -22.63 -18.01 0.37
CA ARG A 312 -23.85 -18.41 1.07
C ARG A 312 -23.50 -19.38 2.18
N GLY A 313 -23.92 -19.06 3.39
CA GLY A 313 -23.79 -19.93 4.55
C GLY A 313 -24.77 -21.09 4.52
N GLU A 314 -24.58 -22.07 5.40
CA GLU A 314 -25.52 -23.16 5.62
C GLU A 314 -26.40 -22.85 6.83
N SER A 315 -27.71 -22.90 6.63
CA SER A 315 -28.68 -22.88 7.72
C SER A 315 -28.80 -24.27 8.30
N ARG A 316 -28.61 -24.41 9.63
CA ARG A 316 -28.77 -25.68 10.34
C ARG A 316 -30.04 -25.64 11.17
N SER A 317 -30.87 -26.67 11.02
CA SER A 317 -32.01 -26.89 11.92
C SER A 317 -31.61 -27.93 12.99
N LEU A 318 -31.66 -27.50 14.25
CA LEU A 318 -31.25 -28.34 15.38
C LEU A 318 -32.45 -28.52 16.32
N ASN A 319 -32.66 -29.78 16.76
CA ASN A 319 -33.56 -30.11 17.84
C ASN A 319 -32.75 -30.77 18.96
N ILE A 320 -32.50 -29.99 20.05
CA ILE A 320 -31.54 -30.38 21.06
C ILE A 320 -32.23 -30.35 22.43
N GLY A 321 -32.05 -31.43 23.21
CA GLY A 321 -32.57 -31.54 24.58
C GLY A 321 -31.69 -30.78 25.59
N ASP A 322 -32.13 -30.77 26.87
CA ASP A 322 -31.44 -30.11 27.96
C ASP A 322 -30.05 -30.71 28.23
N ASN A 323 -29.14 -29.87 28.79
CA ASN A 323 -27.78 -30.24 29.18
C ASN A 323 -26.89 -30.77 28.02
N THR A 324 -27.13 -30.34 26.80
CA THR A 324 -26.34 -30.66 25.64
C THR A 324 -25.30 -29.57 25.35
N SER A 325 -24.06 -29.97 25.06
CA SER A 325 -23.02 -29.07 24.54
C SER A 325 -22.65 -29.52 23.14
N ILE A 326 -22.72 -28.62 22.17
CA ILE A 326 -22.36 -28.87 20.77
C ILE A 326 -21.36 -27.83 20.33
N ASP A 327 -20.21 -28.30 19.86
CA ASP A 327 -19.23 -27.45 19.18
C ASP A 327 -19.47 -27.62 17.65
N LEU A 328 -19.71 -26.52 16.96
CA LEU A 328 -20.01 -26.52 15.52
C LEU A 328 -18.80 -26.11 14.67
N GLY A 329 -17.60 -25.99 15.29
CA GLY A 329 -16.33 -25.64 14.65
C GLY A 329 -15.98 -24.17 14.72
#